data_603eddf5e4246fa7a517acd2334c87b8
#
_entry.id   603eddf5e4246fa7a517acd2334c87b8
#
_cell.length_a   1.000
_cell.length_b   1.000
_cell.length_c   1.000
_cell.angle_alpha   90.00
_cell.angle_beta   90.00
_cell.angle_gamma   90.00
#
_symmetry.space_group_name_H-M   'P 1'
#
loop_
_entity.id
_entity.type
_entity.pdbx_description
1 polymer ?
#
loop_
_entity_poly.entity_id
_entity_poly.type
_entity_poly.pdbx_seq_one_letter_code
_entity_poly.pdbx_strand_id
1 'polypeptide(L)'
;FAHTVFGEPFDADAVIEETRLTPDQWLADRTGERDGELELIDAGLPEALDRITATHHTATDNHALAAAVFAEFMALPAGSGGTGVSVVSLTAAEMLDQLKRHPFIVDLLNSGVDAVSLAELTDRVFPAVTSGRDAARIRATRFRFLEYVFAMLSHLRAEVGRTALGVDVHLWIRELTRVDRAVQAAAGFRWFDDGTAADESELFLPAIYCRHCGRSGWGARLAPTGSTLDVTDEAIRADHAAGASRFRALISAPAEAHVAQPI
;
A
#
# COMPACT_ATOMS: atom_id res chain seq x y z
N PHE A 1 23.83 3.27 16.89
CA PHE A 1 22.53 3.96 16.91
C PHE A 1 22.16 4.40 18.33
N ALA A 2 22.04 3.46 19.31
CA ALA A 2 21.65 3.76 20.68
C ALA A 2 22.56 4.83 21.34
N HIS A 3 23.88 4.67 21.26
CA HIS A 3 24.83 5.64 21.79
C HIS A 3 24.69 7.03 21.14
N THR A 4 24.40 7.09 19.84
CA THR A 4 24.24 8.36 19.10
C THR A 4 22.95 9.08 19.46
N VAL A 5 21.87 8.34 19.72
CA VAL A 5 20.53 8.91 19.96
C VAL A 5 20.28 9.15 21.44
N PHE A 6 20.72 8.24 22.31
CA PHE A 6 20.41 8.27 23.75
C PHE A 6 21.61 8.59 24.64
N GLY A 7 22.84 8.66 24.07
CA GLY A 7 24.07 8.95 24.81
C GLY A 7 24.63 7.77 25.59
N GLU A 8 23.95 6.61 25.58
CA GLU A 8 24.36 5.42 26.31
C GLU A 8 24.33 4.18 25.40
N PRO A 9 25.28 3.23 25.56
CA PRO A 9 25.19 1.94 24.90
C PRO A 9 24.06 1.12 25.54
N PHE A 10 23.31 0.39 24.76
CA PHE A 10 22.42 -0.65 25.27
C PHE A 10 23.15 -1.99 25.22
N ASP A 11 23.15 -2.71 26.32
CA ASP A 11 23.61 -4.09 26.37
C ASP A 11 22.61 -4.98 25.63
N ALA A 12 23.05 -6.14 25.16
CA ALA A 12 22.22 -7.08 24.44
C ALA A 12 20.90 -7.42 25.18
N ASP A 13 21.00 -7.49 26.51
CA ASP A 13 19.88 -7.79 27.40
C ASP A 13 18.83 -6.64 27.49
N ALA A 14 19.20 -5.44 27.06
CA ALA A 14 18.26 -4.30 26.99
C ALA A 14 17.45 -4.27 25.72
N VAL A 15 17.76 -5.13 24.75
CA VAL A 15 17.05 -5.26 23.49
C VAL A 15 15.99 -6.36 23.64
N ILE A 16 14.73 -5.96 23.71
CA ILE A 16 13.61 -6.91 23.67
C ILE A 16 13.32 -7.19 22.21
N GLU A 17 13.69 -8.39 21.77
CA GLU A 17 13.34 -8.84 20.42
C GLU A 17 11.92 -9.43 20.40
N GLU A 18 11.15 -9.12 19.37
CA GLU A 18 9.87 -9.77 19.15
C GLU A 18 10.12 -11.21 18.70
N THR A 19 9.68 -12.19 19.50
CA THR A 19 9.72 -13.59 19.10
C THR A 19 8.63 -13.83 18.04
N ARG A 20 9.05 -13.97 16.81
CA ARG A 20 8.16 -14.34 15.69
C ARG A 20 8.20 -15.86 15.50
N LEU A 21 7.02 -16.45 15.30
CA LEU A 21 6.94 -17.84 14.87
C LEU A 21 7.50 -17.97 13.46
N THR A 22 8.28 -19.03 13.24
CA THR A 22 8.64 -19.39 11.85
C THR A 22 7.41 -19.90 11.10
N PRO A 23 7.42 -19.91 9.76
CA PRO A 23 6.34 -20.48 8.97
C PRO A 23 5.96 -21.90 9.44
N ASP A 24 6.94 -22.77 9.67
CA ASP A 24 6.70 -24.14 10.13
C ASP A 24 6.09 -24.19 11.53
N GLN A 25 6.52 -23.32 12.44
CA GLN A 25 5.94 -23.23 13.78
C GLN A 25 4.50 -22.74 13.75
N TRP A 26 4.21 -21.75 12.89
CA TRP A 26 2.84 -21.23 12.74
C TRP A 26 1.89 -22.24 12.11
N LEU A 27 2.40 -23.12 11.23
CA LEU A 27 1.65 -24.17 10.56
C LEU A 27 1.59 -25.47 11.37
N ALA A 28 2.35 -25.61 12.47
CA ALA A 28 2.48 -26.87 13.21
C ALA A 28 1.18 -27.34 13.86
N ASP A 29 0.28 -26.41 14.22
CA ASP A 29 -1.01 -26.70 14.85
C ASP A 29 -2.14 -27.03 13.87
N ARG A 30 -1.85 -27.02 12.55
CA ARG A 30 -2.84 -27.41 11.54
C ARG A 30 -3.20 -28.87 11.67
N THR A 31 -4.51 -29.15 11.72
CA THR A 31 -5.03 -30.52 11.72
C THR A 31 -5.41 -30.92 10.29
N GLY A 32 -4.87 -32.03 9.80
CA GLY A 32 -5.19 -32.59 8.48
C GLY A 32 -3.99 -32.62 7.52
N GLU A 33 -4.06 -33.49 6.53
CA GLU A 33 -3.05 -33.56 5.47
C GLU A 33 -3.16 -32.35 4.54
N ARG A 34 -2.02 -31.97 3.99
CA ARG A 34 -1.93 -30.94 2.95
C ARG A 34 -2.59 -31.51 1.69
N ASP A 35 -3.72 -30.97 1.29
CA ASP A 35 -4.32 -31.30 0.01
C ASP A 35 -3.42 -30.78 -1.10
N GLY A 36 -2.80 -31.70 -1.83
CA GLY A 36 -2.07 -31.60 -3.07
C GLY A 36 -1.49 -30.27 -3.57
N GLU A 37 -0.78 -30.35 -4.65
CA GLU A 37 -0.32 -29.18 -5.43
C GLU A 37 -1.56 -28.49 -6.06
N LEU A 38 -1.98 -27.37 -5.48
CA LEU A 38 -3.09 -26.58 -6.01
C LEU A 38 -2.54 -25.46 -6.88
N GLU A 39 -2.68 -25.62 -8.18
CA GLU A 39 -2.47 -24.54 -9.13
C GLU A 39 -3.64 -23.57 -9.04
N LEU A 40 -3.38 -22.33 -8.61
CA LEU A 40 -4.37 -21.26 -8.72
C LEU A 40 -4.61 -20.96 -10.20
N ILE A 41 -5.88 -21.11 -10.62
CA ILE A 41 -6.23 -20.91 -12.02
C ILE A 41 -6.49 -19.43 -12.27
N ASP A 42 -5.60 -18.81 -13.04
CA ASP A 42 -5.76 -17.43 -13.51
C ASP A 42 -7.11 -17.16 -14.21
N ALA A 43 -7.66 -18.17 -14.86
CA ALA A 43 -8.91 -18.02 -15.62
C ALA A 43 -10.11 -17.63 -14.76
N GLY A 44 -10.13 -18.00 -13.48
CA GLY A 44 -11.22 -17.64 -12.56
C GLY A 44 -11.00 -16.35 -11.79
N LEU A 45 -9.79 -15.75 -11.86
CA LEU A 45 -9.44 -14.56 -11.09
C LEU A 45 -10.25 -13.31 -11.48
N PRO A 46 -10.47 -12.99 -12.77
CA PRO A 46 -11.25 -11.81 -13.15
C PRO A 46 -12.67 -11.85 -12.58
N GLU A 47 -13.35 -12.97 -12.73
CA GLU A 47 -14.73 -13.16 -12.26
C GLU A 47 -14.81 -13.15 -10.73
N ALA A 48 -13.81 -13.73 -10.05
CA ALA A 48 -13.71 -13.65 -8.59
C ALA A 48 -13.53 -12.19 -8.12
N LEU A 49 -12.66 -11.42 -8.77
CA LEU A 49 -12.47 -10.01 -8.47
C LEU A 49 -13.72 -9.18 -8.71
N ASP A 50 -14.47 -9.44 -9.77
CA ASP A 50 -15.73 -8.73 -10.05
C ASP A 50 -16.72 -8.98 -8.91
N ARG A 51 -16.86 -10.23 -8.44
CA ARG A 51 -17.74 -10.57 -7.31
C ARG A 51 -17.28 -9.94 -5.99
N ILE A 52 -15.99 -9.98 -5.69
CA ILE A 52 -15.39 -9.34 -4.51
C ILE A 52 -15.66 -7.83 -4.56
N THR A 53 -15.41 -7.20 -5.70
CA THR A 53 -15.60 -5.75 -5.88
C THR A 53 -17.08 -5.37 -5.72
N ALA A 54 -17.99 -6.15 -6.27
CA ALA A 54 -19.42 -5.94 -6.08
C ALA A 54 -19.81 -6.04 -4.59
N THR A 55 -19.25 -7.03 -3.88
CA THR A 55 -19.47 -7.16 -2.44
C THR A 55 -18.85 -6.01 -1.66
N HIS A 56 -17.66 -5.53 -2.04
CA HIS A 56 -17.01 -4.38 -1.39
C HIS A 56 -17.89 -3.13 -1.40
N HIS A 57 -18.64 -2.90 -2.47
CA HIS A 57 -19.57 -1.76 -2.57
C HIS A 57 -20.87 -1.93 -1.77
N THR A 58 -21.20 -3.15 -1.36
CA THR A 58 -22.47 -3.49 -0.69
C THR A 58 -22.31 -4.05 0.71
N ALA A 59 -21.10 -4.45 1.11
CA ALA A 59 -20.82 -5.03 2.41
C ALA A 59 -21.17 -4.04 3.53
N THR A 60 -21.83 -4.53 4.55
CA THR A 60 -22.23 -3.75 5.72
C THR A 60 -21.10 -3.58 6.74
N ASP A 61 -20.12 -4.48 6.69
CA ASP A 61 -18.97 -4.51 7.59
C ASP A 61 -17.77 -5.24 6.96
N ASN A 62 -16.62 -5.12 7.61
CA ASN A 62 -15.37 -5.74 7.14
C ASN A 62 -15.40 -7.28 7.20
N HIS A 63 -16.18 -7.87 8.11
CA HIS A 63 -16.29 -9.32 8.20
C HIS A 63 -17.02 -9.90 6.98
N ALA A 64 -18.09 -9.27 6.53
CA ALA A 64 -18.80 -9.66 5.33
C ALA A 64 -17.90 -9.61 4.07
N LEU A 65 -17.07 -8.56 3.97
CA LEU A 65 -16.09 -8.47 2.89
C LEU A 65 -15.02 -9.56 3.00
N ALA A 66 -14.46 -9.78 4.18
CA ALA A 66 -13.45 -10.82 4.40
C ALA A 66 -14.00 -12.22 4.09
N ALA A 67 -15.24 -12.50 4.47
CA ALA A 67 -15.93 -13.74 4.16
C ALA A 67 -16.15 -13.94 2.64
N ALA A 68 -16.48 -12.86 1.92
CA ALA A 68 -16.59 -12.91 0.46
C ALA A 68 -15.25 -13.17 -0.21
N VAL A 69 -14.18 -12.49 0.22
CA VAL A 69 -12.82 -12.76 -0.29
C VAL A 69 -12.41 -14.19 -0.02
N PHE A 70 -12.68 -14.68 1.19
CA PHE A 70 -12.41 -16.07 1.58
C PHE A 70 -13.17 -17.07 0.69
N ALA A 71 -14.46 -16.86 0.43
CA ALA A 71 -15.27 -17.71 -0.42
C ALA A 71 -14.70 -17.81 -1.84
N GLU A 72 -14.37 -16.67 -2.43
CA GLU A 72 -13.81 -16.63 -3.78
C GLU A 72 -12.41 -17.27 -3.81
N PHE A 73 -11.58 -17.00 -2.79
CA PHE A 73 -10.27 -17.62 -2.65
C PHE A 73 -10.34 -19.15 -2.59
N MET A 74 -11.24 -19.69 -1.78
CA MET A 74 -11.41 -21.15 -1.61
C MET A 74 -12.07 -21.82 -2.84
N ALA A 75 -12.73 -21.06 -3.71
CA ALA A 75 -13.35 -21.55 -4.93
C ALA A 75 -12.40 -21.60 -6.14
N LEU A 76 -11.26 -20.91 -6.10
CA LEU A 76 -10.32 -20.80 -7.21
C LEU A 76 -9.59 -22.08 -7.64
N PRO A 77 -9.28 -23.05 -6.77
CA PRO A 77 -8.62 -24.29 -7.19
C PRO A 77 -9.52 -25.13 -8.08
N ALA A 78 -9.03 -25.48 -9.28
CA ALA A 78 -9.74 -26.35 -10.18
C ALA A 78 -9.89 -27.75 -9.57
N GLY A 79 -11.12 -28.23 -9.51
CA GLY A 79 -11.43 -29.63 -9.19
C GLY A 79 -11.97 -29.88 -7.79
N SER A 80 -11.87 -28.99 -6.86
CA SER A 80 -12.74 -29.04 -5.70
C SER A 80 -14.13 -28.59 -6.18
N GLY A 81 -14.94 -29.54 -6.63
CA GLY A 81 -16.37 -29.31 -6.80
C GLY A 81 -16.83 -28.65 -5.51
N GLY A 82 -17.10 -27.32 -5.60
CA GLY A 82 -17.36 -26.51 -4.44
C GLY A 82 -18.31 -27.24 -3.51
N THR A 83 -17.80 -27.80 -2.45
CA THR A 83 -18.64 -28.13 -1.31
C THR A 83 -19.13 -26.77 -0.89
N GLY A 84 -20.39 -26.47 -1.21
CA GLY A 84 -21.03 -25.20 -0.89
C GLY A 84 -21.11 -25.03 0.63
N VAL A 85 -19.95 -24.80 1.23
CA VAL A 85 -19.87 -24.33 2.60
C VAL A 85 -20.49 -22.96 2.57
N SER A 86 -21.62 -22.83 3.24
CA SER A 86 -22.26 -21.54 3.42
C SER A 86 -21.29 -20.65 4.21
N VAL A 87 -20.48 -19.87 3.50
CA VAL A 87 -19.40 -19.04 4.05
C VAL A 87 -19.92 -17.93 4.96
N VAL A 88 -21.23 -17.66 4.87
CA VAL A 88 -21.91 -16.59 5.61
C VAL A 88 -21.91 -16.80 7.13
N SER A 89 -21.51 -17.98 7.63
CA SER A 89 -21.54 -18.32 9.05
C SER A 89 -20.17 -18.65 9.66
N LEU A 90 -19.08 -18.57 8.90
CA LEU A 90 -17.75 -18.87 9.45
C LEU A 90 -17.23 -17.72 10.30
N THR A 91 -16.72 -18.07 11.47
CA THR A 91 -15.96 -17.13 12.31
C THR A 91 -14.56 -16.86 11.73
N ALA A 92 -13.92 -15.77 12.13
CA ALA A 92 -12.55 -15.46 11.72
C ALA A 92 -11.56 -16.58 12.08
N ALA A 93 -11.77 -17.26 13.21
CA ALA A 93 -10.92 -18.39 13.63
C ALA A 93 -11.08 -19.61 12.72
N GLU A 94 -12.30 -19.92 12.31
CA GLU A 94 -12.58 -21.04 11.38
C GLU A 94 -12.04 -20.76 9.98
N MET A 95 -12.16 -19.52 9.49
CA MET A 95 -11.55 -19.11 8.23
C MET A 95 -10.01 -19.24 8.30
N LEU A 96 -9.40 -18.80 9.39
CA LEU A 96 -7.95 -18.89 9.57
C LEU A 96 -7.47 -20.34 9.59
N ASP A 97 -8.19 -21.26 10.26
CA ASP A 97 -7.82 -22.67 10.30
C ASP A 97 -7.87 -23.31 8.91
N GLN A 98 -8.85 -22.95 8.08
CA GLN A 98 -8.92 -23.43 6.69
C GLN A 98 -7.80 -22.83 5.83
N LEU A 99 -7.48 -21.52 6.01
CA LEU A 99 -6.39 -20.86 5.28
C LEU A 99 -5.02 -21.46 5.60
N LYS A 100 -4.76 -21.85 6.84
CA LYS A 100 -3.51 -22.54 7.23
C LYS A 100 -3.27 -23.85 6.47
N ARG A 101 -4.30 -24.47 5.95
CA ARG A 101 -4.22 -25.71 5.17
C ARG A 101 -4.07 -25.45 3.68
N HIS A 102 -4.35 -24.24 3.21
CA HIS A 102 -4.35 -23.92 1.80
C HIS A 102 -2.92 -23.75 1.27
N PRO A 103 -2.48 -24.52 0.24
CA PRO A 103 -1.11 -24.49 -0.28
C PRO A 103 -0.65 -23.10 -0.68
N PHE A 104 -1.49 -22.29 -1.31
CA PHE A 104 -1.17 -20.92 -1.69
C PHE A 104 -0.81 -20.04 -0.49
N ILE A 105 -1.47 -20.19 0.65
CA ILE A 105 -1.13 -19.44 1.87
C ILE A 105 0.23 -19.90 2.40
N VAL A 106 0.55 -21.18 2.29
CA VAL A 106 1.88 -21.69 2.65
C VAL A 106 2.95 -21.11 1.74
N ASP A 107 2.71 -21.07 0.43
CA ASP A 107 3.65 -20.49 -0.55
C ASP A 107 3.78 -18.97 -0.38
N LEU A 108 2.67 -18.29 -0.11
CA LEU A 108 2.66 -16.86 0.20
C LEU A 108 3.50 -16.55 1.45
N LEU A 109 3.32 -17.34 2.52
CA LEU A 109 4.06 -17.21 3.76
C LEU A 109 5.56 -17.43 3.54
N ASN A 110 5.95 -18.49 2.85
CA ASN A 110 7.35 -18.82 2.56
C ASN A 110 8.01 -17.77 1.65
N SER A 111 7.26 -17.23 0.70
CA SER A 111 7.76 -16.21 -0.25
C SER A 111 7.87 -14.83 0.38
N GLY A 112 7.13 -14.55 1.45
CA GLY A 112 7.06 -13.28 2.14
C GLY A 112 7.82 -13.21 3.47
N VAL A 113 8.67 -14.19 3.80
CA VAL A 113 9.50 -14.18 5.03
C VAL A 113 10.43 -12.96 5.03
N ASP A 114 11.04 -12.67 3.89
CA ASP A 114 11.84 -11.47 3.70
C ASP A 114 11.01 -10.36 3.08
N ALA A 115 11.38 -9.10 3.35
CA ALA A 115 10.73 -7.97 2.72
C ALA A 115 10.96 -7.98 1.21
N VAL A 116 9.87 -8.16 0.47
CA VAL A 116 9.87 -8.18 -1.02
C VAL A 116 8.85 -7.18 -1.55
N SER A 117 9.04 -6.71 -2.77
CA SER A 117 8.01 -5.89 -3.42
C SER A 117 6.76 -6.73 -3.69
N LEU A 118 5.58 -6.09 -3.64
CA LEU A 118 4.33 -6.80 -3.93
C LEU A 118 4.31 -7.36 -5.36
N ALA A 119 4.96 -6.68 -6.31
CA ALA A 119 5.13 -7.17 -7.67
C ALA A 119 5.97 -8.46 -7.72
N GLU A 120 7.10 -8.48 -7.02
CA GLU A 120 7.96 -9.67 -6.93
C GLU A 120 7.26 -10.82 -6.20
N LEU A 121 6.54 -10.53 -5.11
CA LEU A 121 5.75 -11.54 -4.40
C LEU A 121 4.69 -12.14 -5.32
N THR A 122 4.01 -11.32 -6.10
CA THR A 122 3.04 -11.79 -7.10
C THR A 122 3.68 -12.74 -8.11
N ASP A 123 4.86 -12.41 -8.62
CA ASP A 123 5.58 -13.27 -9.58
C ASP A 123 6.11 -14.55 -8.93
N ARG A 124 6.29 -14.60 -7.60
CA ARG A 124 6.72 -15.81 -6.87
C ARG A 124 5.57 -16.79 -6.58
N VAL A 125 4.40 -16.27 -6.23
CA VAL A 125 3.28 -17.11 -5.76
C VAL A 125 2.31 -17.52 -6.88
N PHE A 126 2.39 -16.87 -8.03
CA PHE A 126 1.61 -17.25 -9.21
C PHE A 126 2.49 -17.90 -10.28
N PRO A 127 1.92 -18.76 -11.15
CA PRO A 127 2.67 -19.35 -12.25
C PRO A 127 3.26 -18.27 -13.18
N ALA A 128 4.40 -18.58 -13.82
CA ALA A 128 5.04 -17.65 -14.73
C ALA A 128 4.11 -17.21 -15.87
N VAL A 129 3.95 -15.89 -16.04
CA VAL A 129 3.19 -15.36 -17.18
C VAL A 129 4.09 -15.37 -18.41
N THR A 130 3.68 -16.15 -19.40
CA THR A 130 4.34 -16.10 -20.72
C THR A 130 4.13 -14.71 -21.35
N SER A 131 5.18 -14.14 -21.93
CA SER A 131 5.13 -12.83 -22.59
C SER A 131 4.04 -12.79 -23.67
N GLY A 132 3.08 -11.86 -23.55
CA GLY A 132 1.97 -11.70 -24.50
C GLY A 132 1.23 -10.38 -24.25
N ARG A 133 0.30 -10.04 -25.14
CA ARG A 133 -0.51 -8.82 -25.01
C ARG A 133 -1.29 -8.73 -23.70
N ASP A 134 -1.63 -9.87 -23.11
CA ASP A 134 -2.41 -9.96 -21.88
C ASP A 134 -1.57 -10.01 -20.60
N ALA A 135 -0.25 -10.11 -20.70
CA ALA A 135 0.63 -10.27 -19.54
C ALA A 135 0.48 -9.15 -18.49
N ALA A 136 0.38 -7.91 -18.96
CA ALA A 136 0.17 -6.77 -18.06
C ALA A 136 -1.20 -6.83 -17.35
N ARG A 137 -2.24 -7.22 -18.07
CA ARG A 137 -3.59 -7.38 -17.51
C ARG A 137 -3.64 -8.50 -16.49
N ILE A 138 -3.05 -9.65 -16.79
CA ILE A 138 -2.96 -10.79 -15.87
C ILE A 138 -2.23 -10.40 -14.58
N ARG A 139 -1.07 -9.73 -14.69
CA ARG A 139 -0.34 -9.24 -13.52
C ARG A 139 -1.16 -8.25 -12.68
N ALA A 140 -1.84 -7.32 -13.31
CA ALA A 140 -2.70 -6.37 -12.60
C ALA A 140 -3.85 -7.07 -11.87
N THR A 141 -4.45 -8.09 -12.48
CA THR A 141 -5.50 -8.93 -11.87
C THR A 141 -4.97 -9.67 -10.65
N ARG A 142 -3.83 -10.34 -10.77
CA ARG A 142 -3.17 -11.07 -9.68
C ARG A 142 -2.79 -10.14 -8.52
N PHE A 143 -2.21 -8.99 -8.85
CA PHE A 143 -1.83 -7.97 -7.88
C PHE A 143 -3.05 -7.51 -7.06
N ARG A 144 -4.14 -7.17 -7.74
CA ARG A 144 -5.36 -6.72 -7.09
C ARG A 144 -6.02 -7.84 -6.25
N PHE A 145 -5.92 -9.07 -6.69
CA PHE A 145 -6.38 -10.21 -5.89
C PHE A 145 -5.58 -10.36 -4.58
N LEU A 146 -4.24 -10.24 -4.63
CA LEU A 146 -3.40 -10.25 -3.44
C LEU A 146 -3.73 -9.10 -2.47
N GLU A 147 -4.07 -7.90 -2.97
CA GLU A 147 -4.50 -6.81 -2.11
C GLU A 147 -5.74 -7.21 -1.27
N TYR A 148 -6.71 -7.86 -1.88
CA TYR A 148 -7.88 -8.38 -1.15
C TYR A 148 -7.52 -9.51 -0.19
N VAL A 149 -6.63 -10.43 -0.57
CA VAL A 149 -6.15 -11.49 0.32
C VAL A 149 -5.46 -10.89 1.54
N PHE A 150 -4.61 -9.88 1.37
CA PHE A 150 -3.97 -9.20 2.49
C PHE A 150 -4.95 -8.42 3.36
N ALA A 151 -5.95 -7.78 2.77
CA ALA A 151 -7.02 -7.12 3.53
C ALA A 151 -7.81 -8.15 4.39
N MET A 152 -8.15 -9.29 3.82
CA MET A 152 -8.77 -10.41 4.55
C MET A 152 -7.88 -10.89 5.70
N LEU A 153 -6.61 -11.21 5.44
CA LEU A 153 -5.67 -11.65 6.48
C LEU A 153 -5.51 -10.62 7.60
N SER A 154 -5.46 -9.33 7.26
CA SER A 154 -5.39 -8.25 8.24
C SER A 154 -6.66 -8.16 9.09
N HIS A 155 -7.84 -8.36 8.50
CA HIS A 155 -9.09 -8.43 9.24
C HIS A 155 -9.11 -9.65 10.18
N LEU A 156 -8.73 -10.83 9.70
CA LEU A 156 -8.66 -12.03 10.55
C LEU A 156 -7.71 -11.83 11.74
N ARG A 157 -6.56 -11.15 11.51
CA ARG A 157 -5.66 -10.80 12.59
C ARG A 157 -6.26 -9.83 13.60
N ALA A 158 -7.05 -8.87 13.16
CA ALA A 158 -7.75 -7.95 14.05
C ALA A 158 -8.75 -8.68 14.98
N GLU A 159 -9.44 -9.70 14.44
CA GLU A 159 -10.45 -10.48 15.18
C GLU A 159 -9.83 -11.57 16.08
N VAL A 160 -8.85 -12.33 15.56
CA VAL A 160 -8.28 -13.50 16.25
C VAL A 160 -7.05 -13.13 17.09
N GLY A 161 -6.45 -11.97 16.81
CA GLY A 161 -5.25 -11.49 17.51
C GLY A 161 -3.95 -12.08 16.97
N ARG A 162 -2.93 -12.18 17.84
CA ARG A 162 -1.54 -12.51 17.46
C ARG A 162 -1.33 -13.93 16.93
N THR A 163 -2.31 -14.81 17.05
CA THR A 163 -2.26 -16.17 16.49
C THR A 163 -2.48 -16.20 14.98
N ALA A 164 -3.04 -15.13 14.40
CA ALA A 164 -3.17 -14.98 12.96
C ALA A 164 -1.91 -14.40 12.33
N LEU A 165 -1.75 -14.67 11.02
CA LEU A 165 -0.66 -14.16 10.21
C LEU A 165 -0.63 -12.62 10.22
N GLY A 166 0.53 -12.05 10.56
CA GLY A 166 0.78 -10.61 10.43
C GLY A 166 1.21 -10.25 9.01
N VAL A 167 0.61 -9.21 8.45
CA VAL A 167 1.04 -8.63 7.18
C VAL A 167 1.53 -7.22 7.47
N ASP A 168 2.83 -7.00 7.34
CA ASP A 168 3.46 -5.70 7.49
C ASP A 168 3.71 -5.11 6.10
N VAL A 169 3.12 -3.94 5.84
CA VAL A 169 3.28 -3.23 4.57
C VAL A 169 4.17 -2.01 4.78
N HIS A 170 5.34 -2.02 4.17
CA HIS A 170 6.24 -0.89 4.18
C HIS A 170 6.07 -0.07 2.91
N LEU A 171 5.53 1.14 3.05
CA LEU A 171 5.44 2.09 1.95
C LEU A 171 6.73 2.91 1.89
N TRP A 172 7.48 2.76 0.81
CA TRP A 172 8.57 3.67 0.51
C TRP A 172 8.00 4.98 -0.02
N ILE A 173 7.98 5.98 0.84
CA ILE A 173 7.64 7.34 0.43
C ILE A 173 8.94 7.99 -0.03
N ARG A 174 8.98 8.40 -1.30
CA ARG A 174 10.08 9.21 -1.83
C ARG A 174 10.22 10.49 -1.02
N GLU A 175 11.39 11.10 -1.06
CA GLU A 175 11.60 12.38 -0.37
C GLU A 175 10.52 13.39 -0.77
N LEU A 176 9.85 13.99 0.23
CA LEU A 176 8.78 14.96 0.01
C LEU A 176 9.25 16.21 -0.78
N THR A 177 10.57 16.44 -0.85
CA THR A 177 11.19 17.49 -1.66
C THR A 177 10.97 17.33 -3.16
N ARG A 178 10.53 16.16 -3.62
CA ARG A 178 10.24 15.87 -5.03
C ARG A 178 8.75 15.77 -5.36
N VAL A 179 7.91 16.24 -4.47
CA VAL A 179 6.46 16.32 -4.71
C VAL A 179 6.13 17.69 -5.27
N ASP A 180 5.34 17.72 -6.32
CA ASP A 180 4.75 18.92 -6.89
C ASP A 180 3.28 19.01 -6.52
N ARG A 181 2.78 20.22 -6.41
CA ARG A 181 1.38 20.52 -6.17
C ARG A 181 0.80 21.31 -7.34
N ALA A 182 -0.39 20.89 -7.80
CA ALA A 182 -1.12 21.62 -8.82
C ALA A 182 -1.47 23.04 -8.36
N VAL A 183 -1.32 24.01 -9.27
CA VAL A 183 -1.66 25.42 -9.00
C VAL A 183 -3.15 25.62 -9.23
N GLN A 184 -3.94 25.08 -8.32
CA GLN A 184 -5.40 25.16 -8.33
C GLN A 184 -5.97 25.12 -6.91
N ALA A 185 -7.27 25.41 -6.77
CA ALA A 185 -7.95 25.45 -5.47
C ALA A 185 -7.98 24.08 -4.78
N ALA A 186 -8.30 23.02 -5.54
CA ALA A 186 -8.23 21.66 -5.05
C ALA A 186 -6.78 21.18 -4.90
N ALA A 187 -6.46 20.44 -3.84
CA ALA A 187 -5.13 19.90 -3.63
C ALA A 187 -4.91 18.69 -4.56
N GLY A 188 -4.10 18.85 -5.60
CA GLY A 188 -3.61 17.78 -6.46
C GLY A 188 -2.09 17.67 -6.29
N PHE A 189 -1.56 16.46 -6.17
CA PHE A 189 -0.14 16.21 -6.00
C PHE A 189 0.34 15.18 -7.02
N ARG A 190 1.59 15.34 -7.45
CA ARG A 190 2.31 14.35 -8.26
C ARG A 190 3.76 14.27 -7.83
N TRP A 191 4.44 13.21 -8.20
CA TRP A 191 5.89 13.16 -8.11
C TRP A 191 6.51 13.90 -9.29
N PHE A 192 7.56 14.66 -9.05
CA PHE A 192 8.31 15.40 -10.09
C PHE A 192 8.82 14.49 -11.22
N ASP A 193 9.23 13.27 -10.87
CA ASP A 193 9.88 12.32 -11.77
C ASP A 193 8.96 11.15 -12.23
N ASP A 194 7.67 11.25 -12.07
CA ASP A 194 6.73 10.19 -12.46
C ASP A 194 6.57 9.99 -13.97
N GLY A 195 7.20 10.84 -14.79
CA GLY A 195 7.17 10.69 -16.25
C GLY A 195 5.77 10.73 -16.89
N THR A 196 4.72 10.98 -16.10
CA THR A 196 3.38 11.22 -16.63
C THR A 196 3.44 12.52 -17.41
N ALA A 197 3.15 12.43 -18.72
CA ALA A 197 2.92 13.62 -19.52
C ALA A 197 1.87 14.48 -18.81
N ALA A 198 2.33 15.60 -18.22
CA ALA A 198 1.42 16.57 -17.69
C ALA A 198 0.53 17.00 -18.86
N ASP A 199 -0.76 17.05 -18.64
CA ASP A 199 -1.61 17.83 -19.53
C ASP A 199 -0.97 19.24 -19.54
N GLU A 200 -0.52 19.72 -20.71
CA GLU A 200 0.20 20.99 -20.86
C GLU A 200 -0.60 22.18 -20.31
N SER A 201 -1.88 21.97 -20.02
CA SER A 201 -2.77 22.96 -19.44
C SER A 201 -2.64 23.11 -17.92
N GLU A 202 -1.98 22.18 -17.20
CA GLU A 202 -1.95 22.18 -15.75
C GLU A 202 -0.56 22.52 -15.20
N LEU A 203 -0.45 23.65 -14.49
CA LEU A 203 0.78 24.08 -13.87
C LEU A 203 0.99 23.38 -12.52
N PHE A 204 2.14 22.77 -12.35
CA PHE A 204 2.59 22.20 -11.08
C PHE A 204 3.84 22.92 -10.59
N LEU A 205 3.93 23.16 -9.29
CA LEU A 205 5.09 23.74 -8.64
C LEU A 205 5.54 22.89 -7.45
N PRO A 206 6.81 22.96 -7.04
CA PRO A 206 7.30 22.26 -5.86
C PRO A 206 6.38 22.43 -4.66
N ALA A 207 5.88 21.31 -4.12
CA ALA A 207 5.02 21.34 -2.96
C ALA A 207 5.82 21.72 -1.71
N ILE A 208 5.26 22.59 -0.90
CA ILE A 208 5.77 22.92 0.42
C ILE A 208 4.71 22.67 1.48
N TYR A 209 5.17 22.43 2.69
CA TYR A 209 4.32 22.15 3.83
C TYR A 209 4.72 23.04 5.01
N CYS A 210 3.76 23.79 5.54
CA CYS A 210 3.96 24.58 6.74
C CYS A 210 3.82 23.74 7.98
N ARG A 211 4.91 23.48 8.71
CA ARG A 211 4.91 22.72 9.96
C ARG A 211 4.12 23.39 11.09
N HIS A 212 3.91 24.70 11.00
CA HIS A 212 3.18 25.45 12.02
C HIS A 212 1.68 25.31 11.89
N CYS A 213 1.12 25.45 10.67
CA CYS A 213 -0.33 25.44 10.46
C CYS A 213 -0.86 24.20 9.75
N GLY A 214 0.01 23.23 9.39
CA GLY A 214 -0.38 21.99 8.73
C GLY A 214 -0.87 22.15 7.28
N ARG A 215 -0.69 23.30 6.64
CA ARG A 215 -1.16 23.58 5.29
C ARG A 215 -0.08 23.33 4.26
N SER A 216 -0.50 22.85 3.11
CA SER A 216 0.35 22.74 1.92
C SER A 216 0.30 24.02 1.07
N GLY A 217 1.31 24.18 0.24
CA GLY A 217 1.44 25.32 -0.64
C GLY A 217 2.43 25.06 -1.77
N TRP A 218 3.00 26.12 -2.31
CA TRP A 218 3.88 26.07 -3.47
C TRP A 218 5.19 26.78 -3.18
N GLY A 219 6.30 26.18 -3.60
CA GLY A 219 7.56 26.88 -3.76
C GLY A 219 7.51 27.70 -5.04
N ALA A 220 7.96 28.94 -4.95
CA ALA A 220 8.10 29.83 -6.09
C ALA A 220 9.41 30.62 -5.99
N ARG A 221 9.82 31.26 -7.07
CA ARG A 221 11.02 32.07 -7.16
C ARG A 221 10.69 33.43 -7.77
N LEU A 222 11.21 34.51 -7.20
CA LEU A 222 11.11 35.82 -7.83
C LEU A 222 12.03 35.90 -9.05
N ALA A 223 11.54 36.40 -10.16
CA ALA A 223 12.37 36.74 -11.32
C ALA A 223 13.50 37.73 -10.93
N PRO A 224 14.63 37.75 -11.66
CA PRO A 224 15.74 38.62 -11.33
C PRO A 224 15.36 40.10 -11.28
N THR A 225 14.38 40.47 -12.08
CA THR A 225 13.86 41.86 -12.17
C THR A 225 12.32 41.81 -12.22
N GLY A 226 11.69 42.77 -11.57
CA GLY A 226 10.25 42.90 -11.50
C GLY A 226 9.60 42.03 -10.38
N SER A 227 8.28 41.91 -10.43
CA SER A 227 7.45 41.20 -9.44
C SER A 227 6.88 39.88 -9.97
N THR A 228 7.35 39.39 -11.10
CA THR A 228 6.91 38.15 -11.70
C THR A 228 7.55 36.93 -11.01
N LEU A 229 6.84 35.81 -11.01
CA LEU A 229 7.36 34.57 -10.52
C LEU A 229 8.03 33.78 -11.67
N ASP A 230 9.19 33.20 -11.35
CA ASP A 230 9.85 32.21 -12.18
C ASP A 230 9.37 30.85 -11.71
N VAL A 231 8.80 30.06 -12.61
CA VAL A 231 8.18 28.75 -12.35
C VAL A 231 9.08 27.59 -12.76
N THR A 232 10.35 27.84 -13.05
CA THR A 232 11.32 26.80 -13.39
C THR A 232 11.60 25.93 -12.16
N ASP A 233 11.13 24.70 -12.16
CA ASP A 233 11.15 23.78 -11.02
C ASP A 233 12.55 23.61 -10.42
N GLU A 234 13.55 23.27 -11.24
CA GLU A 234 14.94 23.07 -10.81
C GLU A 234 15.52 24.30 -10.13
N ALA A 235 15.24 25.49 -10.65
CA ALA A 235 15.69 26.75 -10.08
C ALA A 235 15.01 27.07 -8.75
N ILE A 236 13.73 26.73 -8.59
CA ILE A 236 12.98 26.87 -7.33
C ILE A 236 13.59 25.96 -6.27
N ARG A 237 13.84 24.69 -6.60
CA ARG A 237 14.44 23.72 -5.67
C ARG A 237 15.85 24.08 -5.27
N ALA A 238 16.67 24.53 -6.22
CA ALA A 238 18.03 25.01 -5.96
C ALA A 238 18.03 26.22 -5.01
N ASP A 239 17.18 27.22 -5.26
CA ASP A 239 17.06 28.41 -4.41
C ASP A 239 16.53 28.05 -3.00
N HIS A 240 15.61 27.09 -2.90
CA HIS A 240 15.13 26.57 -1.61
C HIS A 240 16.25 25.89 -0.82
N ALA A 241 16.98 24.99 -1.45
CA ALA A 241 18.09 24.27 -0.80
C ALA A 241 19.22 25.19 -0.36
N ALA A 242 19.49 26.25 -1.14
CA ALA A 242 20.50 27.26 -0.82
C ALA A 242 20.03 28.33 0.17
N GLY A 243 18.75 28.33 0.57
CA GLY A 243 18.17 29.44 1.37
C GLY A 243 18.21 30.78 0.67
N ALA A 244 18.13 30.80 -0.66
CA ALA A 244 18.30 31.99 -1.47
C ALA A 244 17.19 33.03 -1.24
N SER A 245 17.56 34.28 -1.23
CA SER A 245 16.63 35.39 -0.96
C SER A 245 15.52 35.59 -1.99
N ARG A 246 15.62 34.91 -3.13
CA ARG A 246 14.58 34.92 -4.18
C ARG A 246 13.51 33.86 -4.00
N PHE A 247 13.75 32.82 -3.19
CA PHE A 247 12.74 31.80 -2.89
C PHE A 247 11.55 32.41 -2.13
N ARG A 248 10.35 31.95 -2.49
CA ARG A 248 9.09 32.31 -1.80
C ARG A 248 8.28 31.09 -1.52
N ALA A 249 7.85 30.97 -0.28
CA ALA A 249 6.89 29.97 0.17
C ALA A 249 5.47 30.56 0.09
N LEU A 250 4.64 30.03 -0.77
CA LEU A 250 3.25 30.43 -0.91
C LEU A 250 2.39 29.37 -0.22
N ILE A 251 1.64 29.72 0.80
CA ILE A 251 0.79 28.79 1.53
C ILE A 251 -0.67 29.02 1.14
N SER A 252 -1.37 27.93 0.83
CA SER A 252 -2.81 27.97 0.55
C SER A 252 -3.56 28.44 1.80
N ALA A 253 -4.27 29.53 1.71
CA ALA A 253 -5.08 30.08 2.80
C ALA A 253 -6.58 30.04 2.42
N PRO A 254 -7.48 29.83 3.39
CA PRO A 254 -8.91 30.00 3.14
C PRO A 254 -9.24 31.46 2.80
N ALA A 255 -10.31 31.67 2.06
CA ALA A 255 -10.74 33.01 1.60
C ALA A 255 -10.92 34.02 2.75
N GLU A 256 -11.23 33.53 3.95
CA GLU A 256 -11.43 34.33 5.17
C GLU A 256 -10.11 34.88 5.75
N ALA A 257 -8.97 34.34 5.35
CA ALA A 257 -7.66 34.81 5.80
C ALA A 257 -7.17 36.08 5.08
N HIS A 258 -7.95 36.64 4.18
CA HIS A 258 -7.63 37.88 3.46
C HIS A 258 -7.77 39.16 4.28
N VAL A 259 -8.17 39.10 5.54
CA VAL A 259 -8.05 40.22 6.45
C VAL A 259 -6.59 40.29 6.92
N ALA A 260 -5.71 40.73 6.05
CA ALA A 260 -4.34 41.09 6.42
C ALA A 260 -4.43 42.22 7.43
N GLN A 261 -4.12 41.96 8.68
CA GLN A 261 -3.71 43.04 9.59
C GLN A 261 -2.36 43.54 9.07
N PRO A 262 -2.26 44.82 8.75
CA PRO A 262 -0.96 45.41 8.45
C PRO A 262 -0.09 45.34 9.71
N ILE A 263 1.11 44.80 9.54
CA ILE A 263 2.18 44.88 10.54
C ILE A 263 2.69 46.33 10.58
#